data_ee9057beaa9d0b7a245e25feee9f9c40
#
_entry.id   ee9057beaa9d0b7a245e25feee9f9c40
#
_cell.length_a   1.000
_cell.length_b   1.000
_cell.length_c   1.000
_cell.angle_alpha   90.00
_cell.angle_beta   90.00
_cell.angle_gamma   90.00
#
_symmetry.space_group_name_H-M   'P 1'
#
loop_
_entity.id
_entity.type
_entity.pdbx_description
1 polymer ?
#
loop_
_entity_poly.entity_id
_entity_poly.type
_entity_poly.pdbx_seq_one_letter_code
_entity_poly.pdbx_strand_id
1 'polypeptide(L)'
;EFLNGTTTRVILPYDTDRYLIGTSTGEIYIYDQKNFIPWNLPLSRQLRGQELNCAIYSAKRNTYYLGTQLSGVYEVDTHGNILNHFSTTNILQKNTVLSLYVDNQNNIWAALDRGLAYIRYTDGLSYYRSTDGGFGGIYDATIWHDNLLIGTNQGIYYTQYNKLNELDVFSSLKLIEGTQGQVWSFRKIDGRLFCAHTNGLLEILPDFRIRHPYRVNTGVFRTLEATINGKQIQIIITYDDLLIL
;
A
#
# COMPACT_ATOMS: atom_id res chain seq x y z
N GLU A 1 7.58 34.23 22.09
CA GLU A 1 8.22 34.82 20.87
C GLU A 1 8.57 33.76 19.79
N PHE A 2 8.97 32.53 20.19
CA PHE A 2 9.44 31.48 19.23
C PHE A 2 8.37 31.06 18.22
N LEU A 3 7.08 31.00 18.62
CA LEU A 3 5.97 30.63 17.73
C LEU A 3 5.22 31.85 17.15
N ASN A 4 5.78 33.05 17.24
CA ASN A 4 5.16 34.24 16.67
C ASN A 4 5.00 34.13 15.16
N GLY A 5 3.78 34.36 14.68
CA GLY A 5 3.44 34.24 13.25
C GLY A 5 3.01 32.84 12.80
N THR A 6 3.01 31.84 13.68
CA THR A 6 2.47 30.50 13.40
C THR A 6 1.28 30.17 14.29
N THR A 7 0.34 29.40 13.78
CA THR A 7 -0.81 28.92 14.55
C THR A 7 -0.49 27.56 15.14
N THR A 8 -0.51 27.44 16.48
CA THR A 8 -0.45 26.14 17.14
C THR A 8 -1.76 25.38 16.92
N ARG A 9 -1.68 24.18 16.40
CA ARG A 9 -2.83 23.30 16.10
C ARG A 9 -2.89 22.09 17.03
N VAL A 10 -1.75 21.64 17.51
CA VAL A 10 -1.59 20.39 18.27
C VAL A 10 -0.82 20.66 19.54
N ILE A 11 -1.35 20.20 20.67
CA ILE A 11 -0.65 20.10 21.95
C ILE A 11 -1.02 18.75 22.53
N LEU A 12 -0.04 17.84 22.65
CA LEU A 12 -0.23 16.50 23.21
C LEU A 12 0.83 16.22 24.27
N PRO A 13 0.55 15.44 25.32
CA PRO A 13 1.58 14.91 26.18
C PRO A 13 2.61 14.11 25.36
N TYR A 14 3.90 14.35 25.60
CA TYR A 14 4.99 13.55 25.01
C TYR A 14 5.50 12.53 26.03
N ASP A 15 5.77 13.00 27.24
CA ASP A 15 6.05 12.20 28.42
C ASP A 15 5.58 12.94 29.70
N THR A 16 6.18 12.62 30.86
CA THR A 16 5.73 13.14 32.15
C THR A 16 5.74 14.68 32.22
N ASP A 17 6.77 15.35 31.66
CA ASP A 17 7.02 16.77 31.79
C ASP A 17 7.13 17.53 30.47
N ARG A 18 7.04 16.81 29.33
CA ARG A 18 7.20 17.40 28.01
C ARG A 18 5.94 17.26 27.15
N TYR A 19 5.79 18.18 26.23
CA TYR A 19 4.64 18.25 25.34
C TYR A 19 5.10 18.25 23.88
N LEU A 20 4.35 17.55 23.03
CA LEU A 20 4.47 17.64 21.59
C LEU A 20 3.61 18.81 21.10
N ILE A 21 4.22 19.76 20.41
CA ILE A 21 3.55 20.96 19.89
C ILE A 21 3.70 20.98 18.37
N GLY A 22 2.56 20.98 17.66
CA GLY A 22 2.49 21.05 16.22
C GLY A 22 1.89 22.36 15.73
N THR A 23 2.49 22.93 14.69
CA THR A 23 2.05 24.17 14.05
C THR A 23 1.26 23.88 12.78
N SER A 24 0.44 24.83 12.32
CA SER A 24 -0.29 24.74 11.06
C SER A 24 0.62 24.59 9.84
N THR A 25 1.87 25.03 9.94
CA THR A 25 2.89 24.89 8.87
C THR A 25 3.53 23.50 8.79
N GLY A 26 3.19 22.59 9.74
CA GLY A 26 3.69 21.22 9.77
C GLY A 26 4.99 21.03 10.54
N GLU A 27 5.44 22.06 11.26
CA GLU A 27 6.58 21.95 12.16
C GLU A 27 6.13 21.38 13.49
N ILE A 28 6.90 20.43 14.03
CA ILE A 28 6.58 19.76 15.29
C ILE A 28 7.78 19.85 16.23
N TYR A 29 7.50 20.23 17.49
CA TYR A 29 8.49 20.44 18.52
C TYR A 29 8.14 19.65 19.78
N ILE A 30 9.18 19.22 20.50
CA ILE A 30 9.07 18.82 21.91
C ILE A 30 9.31 20.09 22.75
N TYR A 31 8.35 20.44 23.58
CA TYR A 31 8.46 21.52 24.54
C TYR A 31 8.75 20.97 25.94
N ASP A 32 9.89 21.33 26.52
CA ASP A 32 10.39 20.88 27.84
C ASP A 32 10.12 21.88 28.94
N GLN A 33 9.11 22.73 28.79
CA GLN A 33 8.75 23.87 29.64
C GLN A 33 9.70 25.08 29.56
N LYS A 34 10.79 24.99 28.81
CA LYS A 34 11.76 26.07 28.59
C LYS A 34 12.07 26.26 27.11
N ASN A 35 12.29 25.15 26.38
CA ASN A 35 12.79 25.16 25.00
C ASN A 35 11.84 24.43 24.06
N PHE A 36 11.85 24.86 22.82
CA PHE A 36 11.21 24.16 21.70
C PHE A 36 12.30 23.40 20.91
N ILE A 37 12.30 22.08 21.03
CA ILE A 37 13.27 21.19 20.38
C ILE A 37 12.60 20.56 19.17
N PRO A 38 13.12 20.72 17.93
CA PRO A 38 12.55 20.05 16.78
C PRO A 38 12.44 18.54 17.03
N TRP A 39 11.24 17.97 16.85
CA TRP A 39 11.01 16.55 17.16
C TRP A 39 11.62 15.63 16.10
N ASN A 40 11.20 15.81 14.83
CA ASN A 40 11.70 15.02 13.71
C ASN A 40 11.74 15.89 12.45
N LEU A 41 12.94 16.27 12.02
CA LEU A 41 13.10 17.16 10.86
C LEU A 41 12.65 16.52 9.52
N PRO A 42 12.89 15.21 9.24
CA PRO A 42 12.33 14.54 8.07
C PRO A 42 10.81 14.60 8.03
N LEU A 43 10.11 14.30 9.14
CA LEU A 43 8.66 14.38 9.24
C LEU A 43 8.16 15.82 9.02
N SER A 44 8.80 16.81 9.66
CA SER A 44 8.43 18.22 9.49
C SER A 44 8.60 18.70 8.05
N ARG A 45 9.61 18.20 7.33
CA ARG A 45 9.78 18.49 5.89
C ARG A 45 8.64 17.90 5.06
N GLN A 46 8.19 16.70 5.38
CA GLN A 46 7.10 16.03 4.67
C GLN A 46 5.73 16.69 4.97
N LEU A 47 5.52 17.16 6.20
CA LEU A 47 4.29 17.85 6.60
C LEU A 47 4.25 19.31 6.14
N ARG A 48 5.38 19.89 5.71
CA ARG A 48 5.43 21.28 5.25
C ARG A 48 4.48 21.50 4.07
N GLY A 49 3.58 22.48 4.22
CA GLY A 49 2.55 22.80 3.23
C GLY A 49 1.37 21.84 3.22
N GLN A 50 1.31 20.83 4.14
CA GLN A 50 0.18 19.91 4.23
C GLN A 50 -0.90 20.40 5.22
N GLU A 51 -0.65 21.52 5.89
CA GLU A 51 -1.56 22.16 6.83
C GLU A 51 -1.99 21.20 7.96
N LEU A 52 -1.06 20.92 8.90
CA LEU A 52 -1.36 20.15 10.11
C LEU A 52 -2.55 20.77 10.85
N ASN A 53 -3.58 19.98 11.14
CA ASN A 53 -4.84 20.46 11.70
C ASN A 53 -5.16 19.86 13.07
N CYS A 54 -4.93 18.57 13.27
CA CYS A 54 -5.21 17.87 14.51
C CYS A 54 -4.22 16.71 14.71
N ALA A 55 -4.12 16.22 15.94
CA ALA A 55 -3.38 15.01 16.24
C ALA A 55 -3.93 14.33 17.48
N ILE A 56 -3.69 13.02 17.60
CA ILE A 56 -3.98 12.22 18.77
C ILE A 56 -2.85 11.22 19.04
N TYR A 57 -2.80 10.72 20.27
CA TYR A 57 -1.90 9.65 20.68
C TYR A 57 -2.68 8.39 21.03
N SER A 58 -2.26 7.25 20.50
CA SER A 58 -2.75 5.92 20.86
C SER A 58 -1.78 5.26 21.84
N ALA A 59 -2.13 5.21 23.11
CA ALA A 59 -1.28 4.62 24.14
C ALA A 59 -1.02 3.12 23.91
N LYS A 60 -2.03 2.36 23.44
CA LYS A 60 -1.90 0.92 23.18
C LYS A 60 -1.00 0.61 22.00
N ARG A 61 -0.99 1.47 20.98
CA ARG A 61 -0.14 1.32 19.81
C ARG A 61 1.21 2.02 19.97
N ASN A 62 1.32 2.91 20.95
CA ASN A 62 2.47 3.77 21.17
C ASN A 62 2.82 4.61 19.93
N THR A 63 1.78 5.16 19.28
CA THR A 63 1.90 5.92 18.03
C THR A 63 1.08 7.21 18.10
N TYR A 64 1.51 8.21 17.33
CA TYR A 64 0.76 9.42 17.08
C TYR A 64 0.08 9.36 15.72
N TYR A 65 -1.10 9.96 15.62
CA TYR A 65 -1.82 10.18 14.38
C TYR A 65 -1.93 11.67 14.12
N LEU A 66 -1.43 12.12 12.99
CA LEU A 66 -1.36 13.52 12.59
C LEU A 66 -2.32 13.74 11.42
N GLY A 67 -3.39 14.48 11.64
CA GLY A 67 -4.38 14.83 10.62
C GLY A 67 -4.04 16.15 9.96
N THR A 68 -4.02 16.16 8.63
CA THR A 68 -3.72 17.33 7.80
C THR A 68 -4.94 17.77 7.00
N GLN A 69 -4.93 18.97 6.45
CA GLN A 69 -5.99 19.43 5.55
C GLN A 69 -5.78 18.90 4.11
N LEU A 70 -4.55 18.74 3.66
CA LEU A 70 -4.26 18.48 2.25
C LEU A 70 -3.78 17.04 1.97
N SER A 71 -3.29 16.31 3.00
CA SER A 71 -2.61 15.03 2.79
C SER A 71 -3.14 13.85 3.64
N GLY A 72 -4.28 14.00 4.33
CA GLY A 72 -4.87 12.92 5.12
C GLY A 72 -4.23 12.72 6.49
N VAL A 73 -4.06 11.46 6.91
CA VAL A 73 -3.58 11.08 8.26
C VAL A 73 -2.24 10.39 8.15
N TYR A 74 -1.26 10.86 8.92
CA TYR A 74 0.03 10.17 9.12
C TYR A 74 0.01 9.44 10.46
N GLU A 75 0.33 8.15 10.46
CA GLU A 75 0.67 7.40 11.68
C GLU A 75 2.19 7.42 11.85
N VAL A 76 2.65 7.87 13.02
CA VAL A 76 4.07 7.98 13.31
C VAL A 76 4.40 7.34 14.67
N ASP A 77 5.60 6.80 14.81
CA ASP A 77 6.09 6.29 16.10
C ASP A 77 6.44 7.43 17.06
N THR A 78 6.89 7.10 18.27
CA THR A 78 7.29 8.08 19.29
C THR A 78 8.55 8.85 18.96
N HIS A 79 9.28 8.48 17.88
CA HIS A 79 10.44 9.20 17.36
C HIS A 79 10.10 10.05 16.13
N GLY A 80 8.83 10.02 15.69
CA GLY A 80 8.35 10.74 14.50
C GLY A 80 8.64 10.04 13.18
N ASN A 81 9.03 8.75 13.19
CA ASN A 81 9.13 7.98 11.96
C ASN A 81 7.74 7.62 11.45
N ILE A 82 7.51 7.81 10.17
CA ILE A 82 6.22 7.52 9.54
C ILE A 82 6.07 6.00 9.42
N LEU A 83 5.01 5.46 10.02
CA LEU A 83 4.63 4.05 9.94
C LEU A 83 3.61 3.81 8.84
N ASN A 84 2.63 4.71 8.73
CA ASN A 84 1.58 4.64 7.71
C ASN A 84 1.16 6.04 7.27
N HIS A 85 0.64 6.13 6.05
CA HIS A 85 0.02 7.33 5.51
C HIS A 85 -1.32 6.96 4.87
N PHE A 86 -2.40 7.49 5.43
CA PHE A 86 -3.77 7.27 4.98
C PHE A 86 -4.25 8.50 4.23
N SER A 87 -4.59 8.34 2.97
CA SER A 87 -5.01 9.43 2.09
C SER A 87 -6.04 8.94 1.07
N THR A 88 -6.45 9.82 0.17
CA THR A 88 -7.32 9.45 -0.96
C THR A 88 -6.67 8.47 -1.92
N THR A 89 -5.36 8.28 -1.85
CA THR A 89 -4.65 7.31 -2.67
C THR A 89 -4.84 5.87 -2.19
N ASN A 90 -5.28 5.68 -0.94
CA ASN A 90 -5.50 4.33 -0.39
C ASN A 90 -6.87 4.14 0.25
N ILE A 91 -7.17 4.74 1.40
CA ILE A 91 -8.39 4.39 2.15
C ILE A 91 -9.30 5.58 2.46
N LEU A 92 -8.82 6.82 2.43
CA LEU A 92 -9.66 7.97 2.76
C LEU A 92 -10.52 8.41 1.57
N GLN A 93 -11.72 8.89 1.83
CA GLN A 93 -12.57 9.51 0.82
C GLN A 93 -12.14 10.95 0.50
N LYS A 94 -11.53 11.63 1.47
CA LYS A 94 -11.01 13.01 1.39
C LYS A 94 -9.75 13.13 2.24
N ASN A 95 -8.84 14.02 1.84
CA ASN A 95 -7.61 14.27 2.58
C ASN A 95 -7.78 15.26 3.72
N THR A 96 -8.81 16.09 3.71
CA THR A 96 -9.03 17.11 4.75
C THR A 96 -9.53 16.45 6.02
N VAL A 97 -8.68 16.37 7.03
CA VAL A 97 -8.98 15.79 8.34
C VAL A 97 -9.28 16.89 9.32
N LEU A 98 -10.49 16.88 9.86
CA LEU A 98 -10.97 17.89 10.82
C LEU A 98 -10.70 17.49 12.26
N SER A 99 -10.84 16.19 12.58
CA SER A 99 -10.65 15.65 13.91
C SER A 99 -10.31 14.16 13.85
N LEU A 100 -9.64 13.68 14.89
CA LEU A 100 -9.26 12.28 15.07
C LEU A 100 -9.71 11.78 16.44
N TYR A 101 -10.10 10.50 16.50
CA TYR A 101 -10.47 9.85 17.75
C TYR A 101 -9.98 8.39 17.76
N VAL A 102 -9.42 7.93 18.88
CA VAL A 102 -9.07 6.52 19.12
C VAL A 102 -10.19 5.86 19.91
N ASP A 103 -10.76 4.80 19.38
CA ASP A 103 -11.82 4.04 20.08
C ASP A 103 -11.23 3.02 21.08
N ASN A 104 -12.12 2.38 21.85
CA ASN A 104 -11.75 1.39 22.86
C ASN A 104 -11.08 0.14 22.28
N GLN A 105 -11.21 -0.09 20.96
CA GLN A 105 -10.56 -1.19 20.23
C GLN A 105 -9.24 -0.75 19.57
N ASN A 106 -8.85 0.52 19.76
CA ASN A 106 -7.68 1.20 19.17
C ASN A 106 -7.73 1.35 17.65
N ASN A 107 -8.93 1.41 17.10
CA ASN A 107 -9.13 1.87 15.74
C ASN A 107 -9.25 3.39 15.73
N ILE A 108 -9.01 3.98 14.58
CA ILE A 108 -8.99 5.43 14.42
C ILE A 108 -10.22 5.88 13.65
N TRP A 109 -10.93 6.82 14.22
CA TRP A 109 -12.00 7.55 13.56
C TRP A 109 -11.45 8.89 13.09
N ALA A 110 -11.56 9.19 11.81
CA ALA A 110 -11.16 10.45 11.21
C ALA A 110 -12.39 11.17 10.65
N ALA A 111 -12.76 12.29 11.27
CA ALA A 111 -13.75 13.19 10.70
C ALA A 111 -13.12 13.98 9.56
N LEU A 112 -13.71 13.88 8.37
CA LEU A 112 -13.26 14.54 7.16
C LEU A 112 -14.16 15.74 6.86
N ASP A 113 -13.74 16.63 5.96
CA ASP A 113 -14.59 17.73 5.47
C ASP A 113 -15.90 17.22 4.85
N ARG A 114 -15.87 16.00 4.30
CA ARG A 114 -17.05 15.29 3.80
C ARG A 114 -16.96 13.83 4.17
N GLY A 115 -17.65 13.45 5.24
CA GLY A 115 -17.78 12.08 5.69
C GLY A 115 -16.92 11.73 6.88
N LEU A 116 -16.87 10.45 7.18
CA LEU A 116 -16.19 9.84 8.30
C LEU A 116 -15.40 8.64 7.80
N ALA A 117 -14.13 8.55 8.13
CA ALA A 117 -13.30 7.39 7.86
C ALA A 117 -13.07 6.60 9.15
N TYR A 118 -13.12 5.27 9.03
CA TYR A 118 -12.84 4.33 10.10
C TYR A 118 -11.65 3.44 9.70
N ILE A 119 -10.52 3.66 10.35
CA ILE A 119 -9.29 2.92 10.11
C ILE A 119 -9.21 1.80 11.13
N ARG A 120 -9.44 0.57 10.68
CA ARG A 120 -9.47 -0.63 11.51
C ARG A 120 -8.12 -1.35 11.45
N TYR A 121 -7.59 -1.67 12.61
CA TYR A 121 -6.30 -2.37 12.74
C TYR A 121 -6.40 -3.86 13.09
N THR A 122 -7.62 -4.35 13.34
CA THR A 122 -7.83 -5.72 13.80
C THR A 122 -7.75 -6.78 12.71
N ASP A 123 -7.87 -6.40 11.46
CA ASP A 123 -8.11 -7.35 10.37
C ASP A 123 -6.84 -7.72 9.56
N GLY A 124 -5.70 -7.10 9.84
CA GLY A 124 -4.45 -7.33 9.10
C GLY A 124 -4.56 -7.03 7.59
N LEU A 125 -5.60 -6.30 7.18
CA LEU A 125 -5.85 -5.94 5.79
C LEU A 125 -5.15 -4.64 5.44
N SER A 126 -4.40 -4.65 4.35
CA SER A 126 -3.86 -3.46 3.70
C SER A 126 -4.56 -3.26 2.36
N TYR A 127 -5.06 -2.06 2.13
CA TYR A 127 -5.69 -1.68 0.86
C TYR A 127 -4.71 -0.86 0.04
N TYR A 128 -4.44 -1.33 -1.17
CA TYR A 128 -3.62 -0.62 -2.14
C TYR A 128 -4.51 -0.22 -3.31
N ARG A 129 -4.59 1.06 -3.61
CA ARG A 129 -5.38 1.60 -4.72
C ARG A 129 -4.54 2.53 -5.56
N SER A 130 -4.44 2.26 -6.85
CA SER A 130 -3.91 3.24 -7.79
C SER A 130 -5.00 4.27 -8.09
N THR A 131 -4.72 5.55 -7.85
CA THR A 131 -5.63 6.66 -8.20
C THR A 131 -5.51 7.03 -9.67
N ASP A 132 -4.38 6.71 -10.31
CA ASP A 132 -4.06 7.17 -11.66
C ASP A 132 -4.29 6.08 -12.72
N GLY A 133 -4.84 4.92 -12.32
CA GLY A 133 -5.14 3.82 -13.24
C GLY A 133 -3.91 3.22 -13.95
N GLY A 134 -2.70 3.51 -13.46
CA GLY A 134 -1.45 3.29 -14.16
C GLY A 134 -1.14 1.84 -14.53
N PHE A 135 -1.78 0.84 -13.90
CA PHE A 135 -1.58 -0.58 -14.24
C PHE A 135 -2.89 -1.34 -14.52
N GLY A 136 -4.03 -0.62 -14.58
CA GLY A 136 -5.33 -1.18 -14.95
C GLY A 136 -5.99 -2.05 -13.88
N GLY A 137 -6.94 -2.89 -14.29
CA GLY A 137 -7.65 -3.83 -13.41
C GLY A 137 -6.75 -5.00 -13.01
N ILE A 138 -6.77 -5.38 -11.74
CA ILE A 138 -6.04 -6.53 -11.21
C ILE A 138 -6.92 -7.78 -11.34
N TYR A 139 -6.37 -8.86 -11.88
CA TYR A 139 -7.07 -10.13 -12.10
C TYR A 139 -6.55 -11.27 -11.23
N ASP A 140 -5.23 -11.26 -10.94
CA ASP A 140 -4.61 -12.26 -10.08
C ASP A 140 -3.31 -11.73 -9.49
N ALA A 141 -2.83 -12.36 -8.42
CA ALA A 141 -1.54 -12.03 -7.80
C ALA A 141 -0.88 -13.29 -7.24
N THR A 142 0.44 -13.30 -7.19
CA THR A 142 1.21 -14.38 -6.59
C THR A 142 2.54 -13.90 -6.04
N ILE A 143 3.11 -14.65 -5.09
CA ILE A 143 4.48 -14.43 -4.62
C ILE A 143 5.41 -15.34 -5.43
N TRP A 144 6.48 -14.76 -5.98
CA TRP A 144 7.50 -15.46 -6.75
C TRP A 144 8.89 -14.91 -6.42
N HIS A 145 9.77 -15.77 -5.85
CA HIS A 145 11.13 -15.39 -5.44
C HIS A 145 11.19 -14.06 -4.68
N ASP A 146 10.47 -13.99 -3.53
CA ASP A 146 10.38 -12.80 -2.65
C ASP A 146 9.80 -11.54 -3.30
N ASN A 147 9.18 -11.68 -4.47
CA ASN A 147 8.46 -10.60 -5.14
C ASN A 147 6.96 -10.90 -5.18
N LEU A 148 6.16 -9.86 -4.97
CA LEU A 148 4.76 -9.86 -5.32
C LEU A 148 4.63 -9.59 -6.81
N LEU A 149 4.02 -10.51 -7.54
CA LEU A 149 3.60 -10.31 -8.94
C LEU A 149 2.11 -10.02 -8.96
N ILE A 150 1.73 -9.02 -9.76
CA ILE A 150 0.35 -8.58 -9.96
C ILE A 150 0.03 -8.69 -11.44
N GLY A 151 -0.95 -9.53 -11.76
CA GLY A 151 -1.46 -9.72 -13.11
C GLY A 151 -2.61 -8.77 -13.40
N THR A 152 -2.47 -7.98 -14.47
CA THR A 152 -3.43 -6.95 -14.84
C THR A 152 -3.89 -7.07 -16.28
N ASN A 153 -4.83 -6.23 -16.72
CA ASN A 153 -5.19 -6.12 -18.14
C ASN A 153 -4.14 -5.41 -19.00
N GLN A 154 -3.06 -4.91 -18.39
CA GLN A 154 -1.97 -4.22 -19.10
C GLN A 154 -0.65 -5.00 -19.09
N GLY A 155 -0.54 -6.05 -18.26
CA GLY A 155 0.65 -6.88 -18.14
C GLY A 155 0.87 -7.37 -16.71
N ILE A 156 2.07 -7.92 -16.48
CA ILE A 156 2.50 -8.39 -15.17
C ILE A 156 3.42 -7.35 -14.56
N TYR A 157 3.01 -6.84 -13.39
CA TYR A 157 3.83 -5.94 -12.59
C TYR A 157 4.39 -6.69 -11.39
N TYR A 158 5.56 -6.26 -10.90
CA TYR A 158 6.17 -6.83 -9.72
C TYR A 158 6.81 -5.79 -8.81
N THR A 159 6.90 -6.11 -7.54
CA THR A 159 7.68 -5.40 -6.52
C THR A 159 8.21 -6.38 -5.48
N GLN A 160 9.29 -6.02 -4.78
CA GLN A 160 9.80 -6.84 -3.69
C GLN A 160 8.78 -6.92 -2.55
N TYR A 161 8.55 -8.13 -2.01
CA TYR A 161 7.56 -8.35 -0.96
C TYR A 161 7.83 -7.52 0.31
N ASN A 162 9.10 -7.31 0.68
CA ASN A 162 9.47 -6.48 1.82
C ASN A 162 9.16 -4.98 1.63
N LYS A 163 8.92 -4.53 0.41
CA LYS A 163 8.52 -3.16 0.09
C LYS A 163 7.03 -2.89 0.16
N LEU A 164 6.21 -3.92 0.40
CA LEU A 164 4.76 -3.77 0.52
C LEU A 164 4.33 -2.89 1.71
N ASN A 165 5.21 -2.71 2.69
CA ASN A 165 4.98 -1.81 3.83
C ASN A 165 5.46 -0.37 3.57
N GLU A 166 6.03 -0.07 2.40
CA GLU A 166 6.40 1.29 2.04
C GLU A 166 5.13 2.11 1.72
N LEU A 167 5.18 3.41 2.03
CA LEU A 167 4.05 4.32 1.90
C LEU A 167 3.52 4.46 0.46
N ASP A 168 4.36 4.18 -0.52
CA ASP A 168 4.01 4.22 -1.94
C ASP A 168 4.48 2.96 -2.67
N VAL A 169 3.76 1.87 -2.46
CA VAL A 169 4.04 0.59 -3.13
C VAL A 169 3.91 0.71 -4.65
N PHE A 170 3.00 1.56 -5.13
CA PHE A 170 2.73 1.67 -6.56
C PHE A 170 3.86 2.33 -7.35
N SER A 171 4.60 3.27 -6.74
CA SER A 171 5.78 3.86 -7.38
C SER A 171 6.92 2.85 -7.56
N SER A 172 6.91 1.77 -6.78
CA SER A 172 7.91 0.70 -6.84
C SER A 172 7.56 -0.41 -7.83
N LEU A 173 6.33 -0.46 -8.37
CA LEU A 173 5.89 -1.47 -9.33
C LEU A 173 6.61 -1.32 -10.66
N LYS A 174 7.15 -2.43 -11.15
CA LYS A 174 7.84 -2.53 -12.45
C LYS A 174 7.10 -3.51 -13.34
N LEU A 175 6.88 -3.14 -14.60
CA LEU A 175 6.34 -4.04 -15.60
C LEU A 175 7.42 -5.07 -16.00
N ILE A 176 7.02 -6.34 -16.07
CA ILE A 176 7.84 -7.39 -16.70
C ILE A 176 7.74 -7.20 -18.20
N GLU A 177 8.87 -6.94 -18.84
CA GLU A 177 8.94 -6.72 -20.29
C GLU A 177 8.45 -7.95 -21.06
N GLY A 178 7.68 -7.72 -22.14
CA GLY A 178 7.10 -8.78 -22.95
C GLY A 178 5.79 -9.35 -22.41
N THR A 179 5.25 -8.83 -21.29
CA THR A 179 3.98 -9.28 -20.73
C THR A 179 2.82 -8.30 -20.96
N GLN A 180 2.98 -7.35 -21.89
CA GLN A 180 1.90 -6.42 -22.22
C GLN A 180 0.68 -7.17 -22.75
N GLY A 181 -0.48 -6.89 -22.16
CA GLY A 181 -1.75 -7.53 -22.49
C GLY A 181 -2.49 -8.06 -21.26
N GLN A 182 -3.60 -8.75 -21.50
CA GLN A 182 -4.45 -9.27 -20.44
C GLN A 182 -3.83 -10.49 -19.76
N VAL A 183 -3.59 -10.38 -18.47
CA VAL A 183 -3.29 -11.50 -17.56
C VAL A 183 -4.61 -12.04 -17.01
N TRP A 184 -4.77 -13.35 -16.98
CA TRP A 184 -5.96 -14.00 -16.44
C TRP A 184 -5.68 -14.69 -15.11
N SER A 185 -4.59 -15.47 -15.02
CA SER A 185 -4.23 -16.16 -13.79
C SER A 185 -2.79 -16.60 -13.74
N PHE A 186 -2.27 -16.76 -12.53
CA PHE A 186 -0.99 -17.41 -12.25
C PHE A 186 -1.18 -18.84 -11.76
N ARG A 187 -0.23 -19.71 -12.05
CA ARG A 187 -0.20 -21.06 -11.51
C ARG A 187 1.25 -21.52 -11.29
N LYS A 188 1.53 -22.04 -10.10
CA LYS A 188 2.79 -22.71 -9.80
C LYS A 188 2.64 -24.20 -10.02
N ILE A 189 3.48 -24.77 -10.86
CA ILE A 189 3.48 -26.19 -11.25
C ILE A 189 4.93 -26.65 -11.24
N ASP A 190 5.27 -27.65 -10.45
CA ASP A 190 6.62 -28.25 -10.33
C ASP A 190 7.73 -27.20 -10.15
N GLY A 191 7.50 -26.22 -9.27
CA GLY A 191 8.46 -25.14 -8.98
C GLY A 191 8.63 -24.12 -10.11
N ARG A 192 7.80 -24.16 -11.15
CA ARG A 192 7.75 -23.21 -12.27
C ARG A 192 6.53 -22.31 -12.13
N LEU A 193 6.63 -21.07 -12.57
CA LEU A 193 5.51 -20.13 -12.57
C LEU A 193 4.97 -19.95 -13.99
N PHE A 194 3.70 -20.27 -14.16
CA PHE A 194 2.95 -20.06 -15.39
C PHE A 194 1.96 -18.92 -15.25
N CYS A 195 1.76 -18.19 -16.34
CA CYS A 195 0.77 -17.13 -16.46
C CYS A 195 -0.14 -17.42 -17.67
N ALA A 196 -1.43 -17.55 -17.41
CA ALA A 196 -2.45 -17.56 -18.44
C ALA A 196 -2.66 -16.13 -18.93
N HIS A 197 -2.44 -15.91 -20.22
CA HIS A 197 -2.33 -14.59 -20.82
C HIS A 197 -3.03 -14.54 -22.18
N THR A 198 -3.40 -13.35 -22.63
CA THR A 198 -4.01 -13.17 -23.96
C THR A 198 -3.11 -13.62 -25.11
N ASN A 199 -1.79 -13.61 -24.91
CA ASN A 199 -0.80 -14.06 -25.90
C ASN A 199 -0.39 -15.53 -25.71
N GLY A 200 -1.21 -16.34 -25.03
CA GLY A 200 -0.95 -17.76 -24.78
C GLY A 200 -0.55 -18.07 -23.34
N LEU A 201 0.13 -19.20 -23.14
CA LEU A 201 0.69 -19.57 -21.84
C LEU A 201 2.13 -19.09 -21.74
N LEU A 202 2.39 -18.22 -20.78
CA LEU A 202 3.72 -17.69 -20.46
C LEU A 202 4.31 -18.47 -19.28
N GLU A 203 5.60 -18.74 -19.30
CA GLU A 203 6.38 -19.17 -18.15
C GLU A 203 7.27 -18.01 -17.72
N ILE A 204 7.19 -17.66 -16.44
CA ILE A 204 7.98 -16.57 -15.85
C ILE A 204 9.18 -17.19 -15.15
N LEU A 205 10.38 -16.89 -15.63
CA LEU A 205 11.62 -17.39 -15.07
C LEU A 205 12.01 -16.61 -13.79
N PRO A 206 12.91 -17.14 -12.95
CA PRO A 206 13.36 -16.46 -11.72
C PRO A 206 13.95 -15.06 -11.93
N ASP A 207 14.50 -14.79 -13.13
CA ASP A 207 15.06 -13.50 -13.54
C ASP A 207 14.06 -12.62 -14.31
N PHE A 208 12.76 -12.96 -14.25
CA PHE A 208 11.64 -12.30 -14.91
C PHE A 208 11.66 -12.34 -16.45
N ARG A 209 12.55 -13.09 -17.06
CA ARG A 209 12.44 -13.37 -18.49
C ARG A 209 11.23 -14.27 -18.77
N ILE A 210 10.63 -14.11 -19.94
CA ILE A 210 9.46 -14.84 -20.37
C ILE A 210 9.85 -15.95 -21.35
N ARG A 211 9.23 -17.11 -21.18
CA ARG A 211 9.33 -18.24 -22.09
C ARG A 211 7.92 -18.70 -22.49
N HIS A 212 7.74 -19.12 -23.74
CA HIS A 212 6.52 -19.77 -24.24
C HIS A 212 6.75 -21.28 -24.23
N PRO A 213 6.31 -22.02 -23.20
CA PRO A 213 6.61 -23.45 -23.08
C PRO A 213 5.89 -24.31 -24.10
N TYR A 214 4.75 -23.84 -24.59
CA TYR A 214 3.91 -24.51 -25.55
C TYR A 214 3.51 -23.55 -26.67
N ARG A 215 3.31 -24.12 -27.89
CA ARG A 215 2.73 -23.36 -29.01
C ARG A 215 1.21 -23.32 -28.83
N VAL A 216 0.73 -22.26 -28.22
CA VAL A 216 -0.69 -21.95 -28.08
C VAL A 216 -0.93 -20.70 -28.93
N ASN A 217 -1.73 -20.78 -29.97
CA ASN A 217 -1.93 -19.72 -30.96
C ASN A 217 -3.09 -18.77 -30.55
N THR A 218 -3.68 -18.96 -29.39
CA THR A 218 -4.80 -18.19 -28.87
C THR A 218 -4.56 -17.85 -27.40
N GLY A 219 -5.36 -16.95 -26.83
CA GLY A 219 -5.26 -16.61 -25.42
C GLY A 219 -5.59 -17.78 -24.51
N VAL A 220 -4.98 -17.80 -23.33
CA VAL A 220 -5.19 -18.82 -22.29
C VAL A 220 -5.87 -18.16 -21.09
N PHE A 221 -7.01 -18.72 -20.69
CA PHE A 221 -7.72 -18.27 -19.48
C PHE A 221 -7.15 -18.87 -18.20
N ARG A 222 -6.83 -20.18 -18.24
CA ARG A 222 -6.42 -20.93 -17.06
C ARG A 222 -5.63 -22.17 -17.41
N THR A 223 -4.74 -22.56 -16.50
CA THR A 223 -4.15 -23.89 -16.50
C THR A 223 -4.49 -24.61 -15.19
N LEU A 224 -4.74 -25.90 -15.26
CA LEU A 224 -5.10 -26.77 -14.16
C LEU A 224 -4.20 -28.01 -14.15
N GLU A 225 -4.02 -28.59 -12.99
CA GLU A 225 -3.43 -29.92 -12.85
C GLU A 225 -4.50 -30.87 -12.34
N ALA A 226 -4.48 -32.07 -12.84
CA ALA A 226 -5.33 -33.18 -12.38
C ALA A 226 -4.56 -34.49 -12.38
N THR A 227 -4.97 -35.41 -11.51
CA THR A 227 -4.46 -36.78 -11.53
C THR A 227 -5.57 -37.70 -12.01
N ILE A 228 -5.40 -38.30 -13.21
CA ILE A 228 -6.33 -39.24 -13.79
C ILE A 228 -5.65 -40.60 -13.93
N ASN A 229 -6.22 -41.61 -13.29
CA ASN A 229 -5.67 -42.98 -13.31
C ASN A 229 -4.20 -43.05 -12.86
N GLY A 230 -3.83 -42.24 -11.86
CA GLY A 230 -2.47 -42.17 -11.33
C GLY A 230 -1.46 -41.38 -12.19
N LYS A 231 -1.90 -40.81 -13.29
CA LYS A 231 -1.06 -39.95 -14.13
C LYS A 231 -1.38 -38.47 -13.87
N GLN A 232 -0.34 -37.69 -13.67
CA GLN A 232 -0.44 -36.23 -13.63
C GLN A 232 -0.68 -35.72 -15.06
N ILE A 233 -1.70 -34.89 -15.22
CA ILE A 233 -2.00 -34.20 -16.45
C ILE A 233 -2.11 -32.72 -16.22
N GLN A 234 -1.68 -31.93 -17.20
CA GLN A 234 -1.90 -30.50 -17.24
C GLN A 234 -3.01 -30.21 -18.27
N ILE A 235 -4.00 -29.43 -17.83
CA ILE A 235 -5.11 -29.00 -18.68
C ILE A 235 -4.96 -27.49 -18.90
N ILE A 236 -4.89 -27.07 -20.16
CA ILE A 236 -4.82 -25.66 -20.55
C ILE A 236 -6.15 -25.29 -21.21
N ILE A 237 -6.83 -24.30 -20.63
CA ILE A 237 -8.09 -23.76 -21.14
C ILE A 237 -7.78 -22.51 -21.94
N THR A 238 -7.98 -22.57 -23.23
CA THR A 238 -7.76 -21.44 -24.13
C THR A 238 -9.07 -20.72 -24.45
N TYR A 239 -9.02 -19.69 -25.31
CA TYR A 239 -10.21 -19.00 -25.77
C TYR A 239 -11.10 -19.89 -26.63
N ASP A 240 -10.50 -20.81 -27.38
CA ASP A 240 -11.19 -21.60 -28.39
C ASP A 240 -11.13 -23.12 -28.11
N ASP A 241 -10.11 -23.57 -27.35
CA ASP A 241 -9.80 -25.01 -27.22
C ASP A 241 -9.49 -25.39 -25.78
N LEU A 242 -9.46 -26.71 -25.54
CA LEU A 242 -8.95 -27.33 -24.31
C LEU A 242 -7.80 -28.26 -24.69
N LEU A 243 -6.60 -27.98 -24.17
CA LEU A 243 -5.41 -28.79 -24.40
C LEU A 243 -5.14 -29.65 -23.17
N ILE A 244 -4.78 -30.92 -23.38
CA ILE A 244 -4.40 -31.86 -22.31
C ILE A 244 -2.97 -32.34 -22.59
N LEU A 245 -2.08 -32.20 -21.60
CA LEU A 245 -0.68 -32.56 -21.67
C LEU A 245 -0.34 -33.65 -20.64
#